data_2d32653848aca47666ddcd05e36fc681
#
_entry.id   2d32653848aca47666ddcd05e36fc681
#
_cell.length_a   1.000
_cell.length_b   1.000
_cell.length_c   1.000
_cell.angle_alpha   90.00
_cell.angle_beta   90.00
_cell.angle_gamma   90.00
#
_symmetry.space_group_name_H-M   'P 1'
#
loop_
_entity.id
_entity.type
_entity.pdbx_description
1 polymer ?
#
loop_
_entity_poly.entity_id
_entity_poly.type
_entity_poly.pdbx_seq_one_letter_code
_entity_poly.pdbx_strand_id
1 'polypeptide(L)'
;DINICLTHVGWPWVQETAALLLKYENCYTSTALMNFDGPYQIYHKVFKEDMGELWVEHNISRKIMFGSGSPRIRPVRCKRGLDSLGFSSETLENIYYKNALRFLGHA
;
A
#
# COMPACT_ATOMS: atom_id res chain seq x y z
N ASP A 1 21.95 0.34 7.13
CA ASP A 1 20.50 0.26 7.29
C ASP A 1 19.78 0.92 6.14
N ILE A 2 19.37 0.07 5.20
CA ILE A 2 18.72 0.50 3.98
C ILE A 2 17.25 0.13 4.05
N ASN A 3 16.36 1.09 3.74
CA ASN A 3 14.95 0.80 3.56
C ASN A 3 14.71 0.24 2.16
N ILE A 4 13.88 -0.78 2.09
CA ILE A 4 13.60 -1.50 0.85
C ILE A 4 12.11 -1.38 0.54
N CYS A 5 11.78 -1.07 -0.72
CA CYS A 5 10.40 -1.01 -1.17
C CYS A 5 10.13 -2.13 -2.16
N LEU A 6 9.18 -3.00 -1.82
CA LEU A 6 8.67 -4.02 -2.72
C LEU A 6 7.48 -3.41 -3.47
N THR A 7 7.67 -3.05 -4.73
CA THR A 7 6.67 -2.31 -5.49
C THR A 7 5.45 -3.18 -5.83
N HIS A 8 4.32 -2.52 -6.11
CA HIS A 8 3.05 -3.16 -6.54
C HIS A 8 2.51 -4.14 -5.51
N VAL A 9 2.83 -3.96 -4.23
CA VAL A 9 2.48 -4.89 -3.15
C VAL A 9 2.95 -6.33 -3.47
N GLY A 10 3.99 -6.45 -4.29
CA GLY A 10 4.53 -7.74 -4.70
C GLY A 10 3.62 -8.57 -5.56
N TRP A 11 2.57 -7.97 -6.13
CA TRP A 11 1.57 -8.70 -6.88
C TRP A 11 2.21 -9.56 -7.98
N PRO A 12 1.82 -10.82 -8.17
CA PRO A 12 0.70 -11.50 -7.50
C PRO A 12 1.05 -12.19 -6.16
N TRP A 13 2.28 -12.08 -5.67
CA TRP A 13 2.72 -12.73 -4.43
C TRP A 13 2.40 -11.85 -3.22
N VAL A 14 1.12 -11.52 -3.04
CA VAL A 14 0.66 -10.56 -2.04
C VAL A 14 0.88 -11.09 -0.62
N GLN A 15 0.55 -12.35 -0.37
CA GLN A 15 0.69 -12.93 0.96
C GLN A 15 2.15 -13.02 1.39
N GLU A 16 3.03 -13.40 0.47
CA GLU A 16 4.47 -13.44 0.75
C GLU A 16 5.01 -12.05 1.03
N THR A 17 4.56 -11.06 0.27
CA THR A 17 4.93 -9.67 0.50
C THR A 17 4.47 -9.20 1.87
N ALA A 18 3.22 -9.50 2.24
CA ALA A 18 2.69 -9.14 3.54
C ALA A 18 3.52 -9.74 4.68
N ALA A 19 3.95 -10.98 4.52
CA ALA A 19 4.80 -11.63 5.51
C ALA A 19 6.16 -10.90 5.66
N LEU A 20 6.75 -10.47 4.56
CA LEU A 20 8.01 -9.72 4.60
C LEU A 20 7.84 -8.34 5.24
N LEU A 21 6.73 -7.66 4.96
CA LEU A 21 6.43 -6.37 5.56
C LEU A 21 6.29 -6.47 7.07
N LEU A 22 5.68 -7.56 7.53
CA LEU A 22 5.51 -7.79 8.95
C LEU A 22 6.83 -8.16 9.63
N LYS A 23 7.66 -8.96 8.96
CA LYS A 23 8.88 -9.50 9.55
C LYS A 23 10.02 -8.48 9.62
N TYR A 24 10.19 -7.65 8.60
CA TYR A 24 11.35 -6.76 8.48
C TYR A 24 10.94 -5.31 8.64
N GLU A 25 11.54 -4.65 9.63
CA GLU A 25 11.22 -3.25 9.95
C GLU A 25 11.53 -2.29 8.80
N ASN A 26 12.56 -2.57 8.02
CA ASN A 26 12.98 -1.71 6.91
C ASN A 26 12.31 -2.04 5.58
N CYS A 27 11.34 -2.94 5.56
CA CYS A 27 10.64 -3.35 4.35
C CYS A 27 9.33 -2.59 4.21
N TYR A 28 9.12 -1.98 3.05
CA TYR A 28 7.93 -1.20 2.71
C TYR A 28 7.39 -1.69 1.37
N THR A 29 6.18 -1.26 1.03
CA THR A 29 5.62 -1.51 -0.29
C THR A 29 4.94 -0.25 -0.82
N SER A 30 4.59 -0.26 -2.11
CA SER A 30 3.88 0.87 -2.72
C SER A 30 2.71 0.36 -3.55
N THR A 31 1.74 1.25 -3.76
CA THR A 31 0.57 0.96 -4.60
C THR A 31 0.80 1.36 -6.07
N ALA A 32 2.02 1.71 -6.44
CA ALA A 32 2.33 2.16 -7.79
C ALA A 32 2.04 1.08 -8.82
N LEU A 33 1.47 1.47 -9.95
CA LEU A 33 1.20 0.60 -11.10
C LEU A 33 0.30 -0.60 -10.81
N MET A 34 -0.51 -0.55 -9.76
CA MET A 34 -1.53 -1.56 -9.49
C MET A 34 -2.79 -1.17 -10.27
N ASN A 35 -2.84 -1.59 -11.52
CA ASN A 35 -3.86 -1.08 -12.44
C ASN A 35 -4.67 -2.15 -13.17
N PHE A 36 -4.69 -3.38 -12.67
CA PHE A 36 -5.52 -4.43 -13.25
C PHE A 36 -6.97 -4.15 -12.89
N ASP A 37 -7.86 -4.09 -13.87
CA ASP A 37 -9.29 -3.80 -13.68
C ASP A 37 -9.56 -2.44 -13.01
N GLY A 38 -8.56 -1.57 -12.90
CA GLY A 38 -8.69 -0.28 -12.26
C GLY A 38 -8.35 -0.30 -10.77
N PRO A 39 -8.02 0.88 -10.20
CA PRO A 39 -7.54 0.95 -8.82
C PRO A 39 -8.53 0.44 -7.78
N TYR A 40 -9.81 0.75 -7.93
CA TYR A 40 -10.82 0.32 -6.96
C TYR A 40 -10.82 -1.20 -6.81
N GLN A 41 -10.90 -1.90 -7.93
CA GLN A 41 -11.03 -3.35 -7.95
C GLN A 41 -9.75 -4.03 -7.44
N ILE A 42 -8.60 -3.60 -7.93
CA ILE A 42 -7.34 -4.25 -7.53
C ILE A 42 -7.01 -3.99 -6.06
N TYR A 43 -7.28 -2.80 -5.56
CA TYR A 43 -7.01 -2.49 -4.15
C TYR A 43 -7.93 -3.30 -3.25
N HIS A 44 -9.20 -3.42 -3.60
CA HIS A 44 -10.14 -4.23 -2.82
C HIS A 44 -9.67 -5.69 -2.78
N LYS A 45 -9.31 -6.23 -3.95
CA LYS A 45 -8.83 -7.59 -4.06
C LYS A 45 -7.60 -7.83 -3.17
N VAL A 46 -6.61 -6.96 -3.28
CA VAL A 46 -5.32 -7.14 -2.61
C VAL A 46 -5.44 -6.90 -1.11
N PHE A 47 -6.00 -5.76 -0.72
CA PHE A 47 -5.95 -5.35 0.68
C PHE A 47 -7.05 -5.94 1.54
N LYS A 48 -8.18 -6.29 0.95
CA LYS A 48 -9.32 -6.83 1.71
C LYS A 48 -9.49 -8.33 1.56
N GLU A 49 -9.22 -8.87 0.38
CA GLU A 49 -9.41 -10.30 0.13
C GLU A 49 -8.11 -11.09 0.30
N ASP A 50 -7.06 -10.72 -0.41
CA ASP A 50 -5.80 -11.48 -0.37
C ASP A 50 -5.11 -11.36 0.98
N MET A 51 -5.13 -10.17 1.60
CA MET A 51 -4.54 -9.97 2.92
C MET A 51 -5.50 -10.29 4.05
N GLY A 52 -6.78 -9.96 3.90
CA GLY A 52 -7.79 -10.12 4.94
C GLY A 52 -8.38 -8.79 5.34
N GLU A 53 -9.63 -8.80 5.76
CA GLU A 53 -10.48 -7.61 5.90
C GLU A 53 -9.85 -6.50 6.75
N LEU A 54 -9.20 -6.87 7.85
CA LEU A 54 -8.64 -5.88 8.79
C LEU A 54 -7.11 -5.90 8.86
N TRP A 55 -6.48 -6.64 7.96
CA TRP A 55 -5.04 -6.90 8.09
C TRP A 55 -4.19 -5.64 7.92
N VAL A 56 -4.54 -4.81 6.94
CA VAL A 56 -3.80 -3.55 6.70
C VAL A 56 -3.90 -2.65 7.93
N GLU A 57 -5.12 -2.45 8.44
CA GLU A 57 -5.35 -1.59 9.61
C GLU A 57 -4.54 -2.04 10.82
N HIS A 58 -4.54 -3.33 11.09
CA HIS A 58 -4.00 -3.86 12.34
C HIS A 58 -2.51 -4.18 12.28
N ASN A 59 -1.97 -4.45 11.10
CA ASN A 59 -0.61 -5.01 11.04
C ASN A 59 0.39 -4.21 10.22
N ILE A 60 -0.01 -3.64 9.07
CA ILE A 60 0.95 -3.02 8.16
C ILE A 60 0.55 -1.61 7.71
N SER A 61 -0.24 -0.91 8.49
CA SER A 61 -0.69 0.44 8.14
C SER A 61 0.48 1.42 7.95
N ARG A 62 1.64 1.12 8.52
CA ARG A 62 2.83 1.98 8.44
C ARG A 62 3.83 1.54 7.37
N LYS A 63 3.45 0.59 6.52
CA LYS A 63 4.37 -0.03 5.56
C LYS A 63 4.01 0.22 4.10
N ILE A 64 2.86 0.83 3.84
CA ILE A 64 2.35 1.01 2.48
C ILE A 64 2.48 2.47 2.07
N MET A 65 3.08 2.71 0.91
CA MET A 65 3.25 4.05 0.37
C MET A 65 2.38 4.24 -0.87
N PHE A 66 1.77 5.43 -0.99
CA PHE A 66 0.91 5.76 -2.12
C PHE A 66 1.73 5.97 -3.39
N GLY A 67 1.29 5.37 -4.48
CA GLY A 67 1.81 5.63 -5.82
C GLY A 67 0.75 5.31 -6.84
N SER A 68 0.80 5.92 -8.01
CA SER A 68 -0.22 5.74 -9.04
C SER A 68 0.30 5.13 -10.32
N GLY A 69 1.54 5.46 -10.71
CA GLY A 69 2.06 5.10 -12.02
C GLY A 69 1.59 6.05 -13.10
N SER A 70 1.37 7.33 -12.74
CA SER A 70 1.02 8.38 -13.70
C SER A 70 2.08 8.42 -14.82
N PRO A 71 1.69 8.72 -16.08
CA PRO A 71 0.36 9.15 -16.53
C PRO A 71 -0.62 8.01 -16.84
N ARG A 72 -0.21 6.76 -16.71
CA ARG A 72 -1.05 5.61 -17.06
C ARG A 72 -2.32 5.56 -16.20
N ILE A 73 -2.20 5.85 -14.90
CA ILE A 73 -3.32 5.92 -13.98
C ILE A 73 -3.27 7.24 -13.26
N ARG A 74 -4.40 7.93 -13.21
CA ARG A 74 -4.47 9.23 -12.52
C ARG A 74 -4.38 9.04 -11.02
N PRO A 75 -3.57 9.85 -10.31
CA PRO A 75 -3.49 9.76 -8.85
C PRO A 75 -4.83 9.92 -8.15
N VAL A 76 -5.73 10.75 -8.68
CA VAL A 76 -7.05 10.96 -8.06
C VAL A 76 -7.89 9.68 -8.09
N ARG A 77 -7.77 8.86 -9.13
CA ARG A 77 -8.47 7.58 -9.20
C ARG A 77 -7.91 6.61 -8.15
N CYS A 78 -6.60 6.59 -7.99
CA CYS A 78 -5.95 5.76 -6.98
C CYS A 78 -6.39 6.19 -5.58
N LYS A 79 -6.43 7.49 -5.33
CA LYS A 79 -6.88 8.01 -4.05
C LYS A 79 -8.32 7.60 -3.74
N ARG A 80 -9.22 7.72 -4.72
CA ARG A 80 -10.61 7.29 -4.55
C ARG A 80 -10.71 5.79 -4.27
N GLY A 81 -9.88 5.00 -4.95
CA GLY A 81 -9.83 3.57 -4.71
C GLY A 81 -9.43 3.24 -3.29
N LEU A 82 -8.40 3.88 -2.77
CA LEU A 82 -7.96 3.68 -1.39
C LEU A 82 -8.99 4.19 -0.39
N ASP A 83 -9.57 5.37 -0.63
CA ASP A 83 -10.58 5.93 0.26
C ASP A 83 -11.80 5.01 0.38
N SER A 84 -12.12 4.26 -0.67
CA SER A 84 -13.29 3.38 -0.68
C SER A 84 -13.11 2.11 0.15
N LEU A 85 -11.91 1.83 0.63
CA LEU A 85 -11.63 0.58 1.37
C LEU A 85 -12.04 0.64 2.84
N GLY A 86 -12.42 1.80 3.34
CA GLY A 86 -12.89 1.93 4.72
C GLY A 86 -11.79 2.00 5.77
N PHE A 87 -10.57 2.32 5.37
CA PHE A 87 -9.47 2.51 6.34
C PHE A 87 -9.71 3.74 7.21
N SER A 88 -9.16 3.72 8.42
CA SER A 88 -9.21 4.88 9.31
C SER A 88 -8.46 6.06 8.71
N SER A 89 -8.78 7.28 9.20
CA SER A 89 -8.06 8.48 8.74
C SER A 89 -6.57 8.37 9.03
N GLU A 90 -6.19 7.80 10.16
CA GLU A 90 -4.77 7.61 10.49
C GLU A 90 -4.08 6.71 9.49
N THR A 91 -4.69 5.58 9.14
CA THR A 91 -4.13 4.67 8.16
C THR A 91 -4.01 5.33 6.79
N LEU A 92 -5.03 6.08 6.36
CA LEU A 92 -4.97 6.79 5.09
C LEU A 92 -3.86 7.84 5.07
N GLU A 93 -3.67 8.59 6.14
CA GLU A 93 -2.56 9.55 6.23
C GLU A 93 -1.21 8.85 6.15
N ASN A 94 -1.08 7.71 6.82
CA ASN A 94 0.13 6.91 6.75
C ASN A 94 0.44 6.51 5.31
N ILE A 95 -0.56 5.99 4.60
CA ILE A 95 -0.40 5.54 3.22
C ILE A 95 -0.09 6.71 2.29
N TYR A 96 -0.81 7.82 2.44
CA TYR A 96 -0.68 8.93 1.51
C TYR A 96 0.63 9.69 1.64
N TYR A 97 1.21 9.82 2.85
CA TYR A 97 2.45 10.57 2.96
C TYR A 97 3.36 10.19 4.14
N LYS A 98 2.82 9.79 5.28
CA LYS A 98 3.66 9.57 6.48
C LYS A 98 4.63 8.42 6.30
N ASN A 99 4.21 7.36 5.65
CA ASN A 99 5.09 6.20 5.43
C ASN A 99 6.22 6.53 4.48
N ALA A 100 5.97 7.35 3.46
CA ALA A 100 7.03 7.81 2.57
C ALA A 100 8.07 8.65 3.32
N LEU A 101 7.62 9.50 4.24
CA LEU A 101 8.54 10.27 5.07
C LEU A 101 9.41 9.36 5.93
N ARG A 102 8.83 8.34 6.52
CA ARG A 102 9.59 7.35 7.29
C ARG A 102 10.59 6.60 6.42
N PHE A 103 10.17 6.20 5.23
CA PHE A 103 11.03 5.50 4.28
C PHE A 103 12.25 6.35 3.93
N LEU A 104 12.06 7.64 3.77
CA LEU A 104 13.12 8.60 3.44
C LEU A 104 13.92 9.05 4.66
N GLY A 105 13.55 8.63 5.87
CA GLY A 105 14.26 9.01 7.08
C GLY A 105 13.90 10.38 7.63
N HIS A 106 12.73 10.92 7.27
CA HIS A 106 12.30 12.26 7.70
C HIS A 106 11.25 12.23 8.81
N ALA A 107 10.81 11.06 9.19
CA ALA A 107 9.82 10.96 10.27
C ALA A 107 10.47 10.79 11.66
#